data_caf55605f53b003d1582825f24a95e28
#
_entry.id   caf55605f53b003d1582825f24a95e28
#
_cell.length_a   1.000
_cell.length_b   1.000
_cell.length_c   1.000
_cell.angle_alpha   90.00
_cell.angle_beta   90.00
_cell.angle_gamma   90.00
#
_symmetry.space_group_name_H-M   'P 1'
#
loop_
_entity.id
_entity.type
_entity.pdbx_description
1 polymer ?
#
loop_
_entity_poly.entity_id
_entity_poly.type
_entity_poly.pdbx_seq_one_letter_code
_entity_poly.pdbx_strand_id
1 'polypeptide(L)'
;MSSNLKVLQVIPKLGYGGAETGCYDIAHYLSENDCGSYIVTSGGELLKFIDKKKVKIIKLPVHSKNPLIIFINFLALVCVILINNISIVHARSRAPAWSCLLAAKITGRKFVTTFHGTYNFNSKIKKFYNSVMVRSDSVS
;
A
#
# COMPACT_ATOMS: atom_id res chain seq x y z
N MET A 1 18.97 8.99 -10.75
CA MET A 1 19.07 8.34 -9.44
C MET A 1 17.71 7.79 -9.01
N SER A 2 17.67 6.55 -8.59
CA SER A 2 16.41 5.95 -8.20
C SER A 2 15.93 6.52 -6.87
N SER A 3 14.61 6.58 -6.71
CA SER A 3 14.01 7.01 -5.46
C SER A 3 14.12 5.92 -4.41
N ASN A 4 14.32 6.31 -3.17
CA ASN A 4 14.27 5.37 -2.04
C ASN A 4 12.86 5.19 -1.50
N LEU A 5 11.87 5.79 -2.16
CA LEU A 5 10.48 5.70 -1.74
C LEU A 5 9.96 4.27 -1.87
N LYS A 6 9.38 3.78 -0.79
CA LYS A 6 8.75 2.47 -0.76
C LYS A 6 7.33 2.61 -0.24
N VAL A 7 6.38 2.12 -1.01
CA VAL A 7 4.96 2.27 -0.70
C VAL A 7 4.33 0.91 -0.43
N LEU A 8 3.65 0.81 0.67
CA LEU A 8 2.88 -0.38 1.04
C LEU A 8 1.41 -0.07 0.89
N GLN A 9 0.73 -0.73 -0.04
CA GLN A 9 -0.71 -0.64 -0.18
C GLN A 9 -1.36 -1.81 0.55
N VAL A 10 -2.36 -1.53 1.35
CA VAL A 10 -3.07 -2.57 2.11
C VAL A 10 -4.52 -2.57 1.65
N ILE A 11 -4.95 -3.67 1.08
CA ILE A 11 -6.30 -3.84 0.56
C ILE A 11 -6.84 -5.22 0.96
N PRO A 12 -8.09 -5.29 1.47
CA PRO A 12 -8.61 -6.57 1.98
C PRO A 12 -8.62 -7.68 0.94
N LYS A 13 -9.05 -7.36 -0.27
CA LYS A 13 -9.15 -8.33 -1.35
C LYS A 13 -8.80 -7.67 -2.67
N LEU A 14 -8.01 -8.34 -3.47
CA LEU A 14 -7.58 -7.81 -4.77
C LEU A 14 -8.39 -8.49 -5.89
N GLY A 15 -9.68 -8.15 -5.95
CA GLY A 15 -10.58 -8.63 -7.00
C GLY A 15 -10.61 -7.68 -8.19
N TYR A 16 -11.73 -7.64 -8.90
CA TYR A 16 -11.86 -6.84 -10.11
C TYR A 16 -12.58 -5.50 -9.92
N GLY A 17 -12.85 -5.10 -8.69
CA GLY A 17 -13.52 -3.83 -8.42
C GLY A 17 -12.65 -2.63 -8.75
N GLY A 18 -13.26 -1.43 -8.71
CA GLY A 18 -12.56 -0.19 -9.04
C GLY A 18 -11.39 0.11 -8.11
N ALA A 19 -11.57 -0.08 -6.80
CA ALA A 19 -10.49 0.13 -5.84
C ALA A 19 -9.36 -0.87 -6.04
N GLU A 20 -9.70 -2.10 -6.40
CA GLU A 20 -8.73 -3.16 -6.59
C GLU A 20 -7.91 -2.93 -7.87
N THR A 21 -8.56 -2.57 -8.97
CA THR A 21 -7.83 -2.24 -10.20
C THR A 21 -6.97 -0.99 -10.03
N GLY A 22 -7.44 -0.03 -9.21
CA GLY A 22 -6.64 1.13 -8.87
C GLY A 22 -5.38 0.75 -8.09
N CYS A 23 -5.50 -0.18 -7.16
CA CYS A 23 -4.35 -0.69 -6.41
C CYS A 23 -3.34 -1.34 -7.35
N TYR A 24 -3.81 -2.18 -8.24
CA TYR A 24 -2.99 -2.83 -9.26
C TYR A 24 -2.24 -1.80 -10.10
N ASP A 25 -2.97 -0.80 -10.60
CA ASP A 25 -2.40 0.23 -11.47
C ASP A 25 -1.31 1.03 -10.74
N ILE A 26 -1.61 1.49 -9.53
CA ILE A 26 -0.65 2.27 -8.74
C ILE A 26 0.57 1.43 -8.38
N ALA A 27 0.37 0.16 -8.05
CA ALA A 27 1.49 -0.72 -7.70
C ALA A 27 2.49 -0.82 -8.84
N HIS A 28 2.00 -1.01 -10.06
CA HIS A 28 2.88 -1.09 -11.23
C HIS A 28 3.47 0.27 -11.60
N TYR A 29 2.68 1.34 -11.45
CA TYR A 29 3.16 2.70 -11.69
C TYR A 29 4.36 3.02 -10.80
N LEU A 30 4.27 2.68 -9.51
CA LEU A 30 5.36 2.92 -8.57
C LEU A 30 6.62 2.16 -8.97
N SER A 31 6.46 0.89 -9.33
CA SER A 31 7.59 0.07 -9.75
C SER A 31 8.25 0.62 -11.01
N GLU A 32 7.45 1.10 -11.96
CA GLU A 32 7.97 1.68 -13.20
C GLU A 32 8.72 3.00 -12.96
N ASN A 33 8.51 3.62 -11.81
CA ASN A 33 9.19 4.86 -11.43
C ASN A 33 10.28 4.63 -10.38
N ASP A 34 10.81 3.42 -10.34
CA ASP A 34 11.93 3.03 -9.46
C ASP A 34 11.59 3.13 -7.97
N CYS A 35 10.32 2.99 -7.62
CA CYS A 35 9.88 2.95 -6.23
C CYS A 35 9.65 1.51 -5.79
N GLY A 36 9.90 1.23 -4.53
CA GLY A 36 9.51 -0.05 -3.96
C GLY A 36 7.99 -0.14 -3.91
N SER A 37 7.42 -1.21 -4.44
CA SER A 37 5.98 -1.40 -4.49
C SER A 37 5.60 -2.69 -3.77
N TYR A 38 4.76 -2.56 -2.74
CA TYR A 38 4.36 -3.66 -1.88
C TYR A 38 2.85 -3.66 -1.73
N ILE A 39 2.25 -4.84 -1.72
CA ILE A 39 0.80 -4.98 -1.49
C ILE A 39 0.59 -6.02 -0.40
N VAL A 40 -0.20 -5.65 0.61
CA VAL A 40 -0.72 -6.57 1.62
C VAL A 40 -2.19 -6.79 1.33
N THR A 41 -2.59 -8.05 1.14
CA THR A 41 -3.97 -8.40 0.84
C THR A 41 -4.25 -9.82 1.36
N SER A 42 -5.52 -10.14 1.57
CA SER A 42 -5.90 -11.50 1.93
C SER A 42 -5.98 -12.43 0.72
N GLY A 43 -5.97 -11.88 -0.49
CA GLY A 43 -6.05 -12.65 -1.73
C GLY A 43 -6.87 -11.93 -2.78
N GLY A 44 -7.15 -12.60 -3.89
CA GLY A 44 -8.01 -12.06 -4.94
C GLY A 44 -7.55 -12.46 -6.33
N GLU A 45 -8.41 -12.23 -7.30
CA GLU A 45 -8.20 -12.70 -8.67
C GLU A 45 -7.13 -11.92 -9.41
N LEU A 46 -6.95 -10.64 -9.10
CA LEU A 46 -5.91 -9.83 -9.75
C LEU A 46 -4.50 -10.26 -9.37
N LEU A 47 -4.33 -11.03 -8.30
CA LEU A 47 -3.01 -11.47 -7.89
C LEU A 47 -2.26 -12.24 -8.99
N LYS A 48 -3.00 -13.00 -9.79
CA LYS A 48 -2.39 -13.78 -10.86
C LYS A 48 -1.86 -12.91 -12.01
N PHE A 49 -2.31 -11.66 -12.10
CA PHE A 49 -1.87 -10.74 -13.14
C PHE A 49 -0.73 -9.82 -12.69
N ILE A 50 -0.42 -9.81 -11.40
CA ILE A 50 0.62 -8.94 -10.88
C ILE A 50 2.00 -9.52 -11.22
N ASP A 51 2.88 -8.65 -11.73
CA ASP A 51 4.26 -9.02 -11.97
C ASP A 51 4.99 -9.06 -10.63
N LYS A 52 5.23 -10.26 -10.12
CA LYS A 52 5.84 -10.45 -8.81
C LYS A 52 7.31 -10.03 -8.76
N LYS A 53 7.91 -9.79 -9.90
CA LYS A 53 9.27 -9.22 -9.96
C LYS A 53 9.26 -7.72 -9.68
N LYS A 54 8.14 -7.06 -9.99
CA LYS A 54 8.00 -5.60 -9.81
C LYS A 54 7.31 -5.25 -8.51
N VAL A 55 6.35 -6.07 -8.07
CA VAL A 55 5.51 -5.80 -6.90
C VAL A 55 5.61 -6.98 -5.95
N LYS A 56 5.93 -6.71 -4.70
CA LYS A 56 5.97 -7.75 -3.67
C LYS A 56 4.59 -7.90 -3.03
N ILE A 57 4.12 -9.14 -2.96
CA ILE A 57 2.82 -9.47 -2.40
C ILE A 57 3.01 -10.14 -1.04
N ILE A 58 2.31 -9.64 -0.04
CA ILE A 58 2.30 -10.20 1.31
C ILE A 58 0.87 -10.54 1.66
N LYS A 59 0.61 -11.79 2.02
CA LYS A 59 -0.74 -12.22 2.38
C LYS A 59 -0.96 -12.12 3.88
N LEU A 60 -1.97 -11.34 4.28
CA LEU A 60 -2.41 -11.18 5.66
C LEU A 60 -3.94 -11.12 5.68
N PRO A 61 -4.59 -11.55 6.77
CA PRO A 61 -6.05 -11.52 6.86
C PRO A 61 -6.59 -10.12 7.13
N VAL A 62 -6.24 -9.16 6.25
CA VAL A 62 -6.60 -7.75 6.44
C VAL A 62 -8.06 -7.46 6.10
N HIS A 63 -8.80 -8.45 5.62
CA HIS A 63 -10.23 -8.34 5.38
C HIS A 63 -11.06 -8.50 6.66
N SER A 64 -10.48 -9.03 7.71
CA SER A 64 -11.20 -9.36 8.93
C SER A 64 -11.49 -8.13 9.77
N LYS A 65 -12.67 -8.11 10.38
CA LYS A 65 -13.08 -7.09 11.34
C LYS A 65 -12.95 -7.56 12.78
N ASN A 66 -12.47 -8.77 12.99
CA ASN A 66 -12.25 -9.32 14.33
C ASN A 66 -11.14 -8.54 15.03
N PRO A 67 -11.37 -7.99 16.24
CA PRO A 67 -10.36 -7.20 16.94
C PRO A 67 -9.04 -7.92 17.18
N LEU A 68 -9.09 -9.22 17.45
CA LEU A 68 -7.86 -10.00 17.65
C LEU A 68 -7.06 -10.08 16.36
N ILE A 69 -7.74 -10.30 15.24
CA ILE A 69 -7.07 -10.37 13.94
C ILE A 69 -6.56 -9.00 13.53
N ILE A 70 -7.29 -7.93 13.82
CA ILE A 70 -6.82 -6.56 13.57
C ILE A 70 -5.54 -6.30 14.35
N PHE A 71 -5.45 -6.75 15.59
CA PHE A 71 -4.25 -6.58 16.39
C PHE A 71 -3.08 -7.38 15.82
N ILE A 72 -3.33 -8.61 15.38
CA ILE A 72 -2.30 -9.44 14.74
C ILE A 72 -1.82 -8.78 13.45
N ASN A 73 -2.74 -8.23 12.65
CA ASN A 73 -2.39 -7.50 11.45
C ASN A 73 -1.53 -6.28 11.76
N PHE A 74 -1.86 -5.56 12.83
CA PHE A 74 -1.07 -4.42 13.26
C PHE A 74 0.37 -4.84 13.54
N LEU A 75 0.58 -5.89 14.31
CA LEU A 75 1.93 -6.37 14.62
C LEU A 75 2.67 -6.82 13.37
N ALA A 76 1.98 -7.54 12.47
CA ALA A 76 2.56 -8.00 11.22
C ALA A 76 2.95 -6.81 10.33
N LEU A 77 2.10 -5.79 10.27
CA LEU A 77 2.39 -4.60 9.46
C LEU A 77 3.58 -3.84 10.01
N VAL A 78 3.71 -3.73 11.33
CA VAL A 78 4.90 -3.10 11.92
C VAL A 78 6.16 -3.84 11.46
N CYS A 79 6.14 -5.16 11.51
CA CYS A 79 7.29 -5.96 11.05
C CYS A 79 7.57 -5.73 9.56
N VAL A 80 6.55 -5.75 8.73
CA VAL A 80 6.70 -5.52 7.29
C VAL A 80 7.30 -4.14 7.02
N ILE A 81 6.82 -3.12 7.71
CA ILE A 81 7.29 -1.75 7.53
C ILE A 81 8.76 -1.64 7.90
N LEU A 82 9.15 -2.21 9.03
CA LEU A 82 10.53 -2.10 9.51
C LEU A 82 11.49 -2.95 8.67
N ILE A 83 11.10 -4.17 8.33
CA ILE A 83 11.96 -5.06 7.55
C ILE A 83 12.21 -4.51 6.16
N ASN A 84 11.18 -3.94 5.53
CA ASN A 84 11.27 -3.44 4.17
C ASN A 84 11.54 -1.94 4.09
N ASN A 85 11.64 -1.27 5.23
CA ASN A 85 11.84 0.18 5.30
C ASN A 85 10.81 0.94 4.46
N ILE A 86 9.55 0.65 4.69
CA ILE A 86 8.44 1.28 3.97
C ILE A 86 8.38 2.77 4.32
N SER A 87 8.16 3.60 3.32
CA SER A 87 8.07 5.05 3.50
C SER A 87 6.65 5.53 3.71
N ILE A 88 5.69 4.93 2.98
CA ILE A 88 4.28 5.33 3.01
C ILE A 88 3.42 4.09 3.15
N VAL A 89 2.47 4.14 4.08
CA VAL A 89 1.47 3.10 4.26
C VAL A 89 0.14 3.61 3.71
N HIS A 90 -0.40 2.92 2.72
CA HIS A 90 -1.60 3.33 2.01
C HIS A 90 -2.72 2.32 2.26
N ALA A 91 -3.67 2.67 3.12
CA ALA A 91 -4.82 1.82 3.40
C ALA A 91 -5.92 2.13 2.38
N ARG A 92 -6.34 1.10 1.65
CA ARG A 92 -7.34 1.25 0.59
C ARG A 92 -8.73 0.78 0.99
N SER A 93 -8.96 0.56 2.29
CA SER A 93 -10.25 0.16 2.80
C SER A 93 -10.32 0.48 4.28
N ARG A 94 -11.54 0.53 4.82
CA ARG A 94 -11.74 0.80 6.24
C ARG A 94 -11.28 -0.35 7.12
N ALA A 95 -11.43 -1.59 6.67
CA ALA A 95 -11.09 -2.74 7.50
C ALA A 95 -9.62 -2.71 7.94
N PRO A 96 -8.64 -2.53 7.05
CA PRO A 96 -7.25 -2.46 7.47
C PRO A 96 -6.81 -1.08 7.96
N ALA A 97 -7.65 -0.05 7.88
CA ALA A 97 -7.22 1.32 8.13
C ALA A 97 -6.69 1.51 9.55
N TRP A 98 -7.34 0.90 10.55
CA TRP A 98 -6.90 1.04 11.94
C TRP A 98 -5.53 0.42 12.16
N SER A 99 -5.33 -0.79 11.66
CA SER A 99 -4.03 -1.47 11.78
C SER A 99 -2.94 -0.68 11.08
N CYS A 100 -3.24 -0.17 9.89
CA CYS A 100 -2.30 0.63 9.11
C CYS A 100 -1.95 1.94 9.79
N LEU A 101 -2.96 2.64 10.32
CA LEU A 101 -2.74 3.91 11.01
C LEU A 101 -1.84 3.73 12.22
N LEU A 102 -2.14 2.73 13.06
CA LEU A 102 -1.35 2.47 14.25
C LEU A 102 0.07 2.04 13.90
N ALA A 103 0.21 1.18 12.90
CA ALA A 103 1.53 0.73 12.46
C ALA A 103 2.35 1.88 11.90
N ALA A 104 1.75 2.73 11.09
CA ALA A 104 2.44 3.89 10.53
C ALA A 104 2.86 4.87 11.62
N LYS A 105 1.98 5.11 12.59
CA LYS A 105 2.25 6.02 13.69
C LYS A 105 3.39 5.55 14.55
N ILE A 106 3.41 4.27 14.92
CA ILE A 106 4.45 3.69 15.77
C ILE A 106 5.79 3.69 15.07
N THR A 107 5.80 3.43 13.77
CA THR A 107 7.04 3.37 12.99
C THR A 107 7.47 4.74 12.44
N GLY A 108 6.65 5.78 12.63
CA GLY A 108 6.96 7.12 12.13
C GLY A 108 6.83 7.25 10.62
N ARG A 109 5.99 6.43 9.98
CA ARG A 109 5.80 6.46 8.53
C ARG A 109 4.59 7.30 8.16
N LYS A 110 4.52 7.75 6.91
CA LYS A 110 3.38 8.50 6.40
C LYS A 110 2.20 7.56 6.15
N PHE A 111 1.01 8.05 6.42
CA PHE A 111 -0.21 7.28 6.27
C PHE A 111 -1.15 7.98 5.30
N VAL A 112 -1.67 7.21 4.34
CA VAL A 112 -2.61 7.70 3.32
C VAL A 112 -3.79 6.74 3.28
N THR A 113 -5.00 7.26 3.14
CA THR A 113 -6.21 6.45 3.03
C THR A 113 -6.99 6.80 1.77
N THR A 114 -7.63 5.78 1.19
CA THR A 114 -8.58 5.96 0.10
C THR A 114 -9.74 5.01 0.33
N PHE A 115 -10.91 5.55 0.67
CA PHE A 115 -12.08 4.74 0.97
C PHE A 115 -13.09 4.71 -0.18
N HIS A 116 -13.01 5.67 -1.08
CA HIS A 116 -13.95 5.77 -2.19
C HIS A 116 -13.19 5.91 -3.49
N GLY A 117 -13.45 5.01 -4.42
CA GLY A 117 -12.89 5.12 -5.75
C GLY A 117 -13.78 5.97 -6.63
N THR A 118 -13.32 7.17 -7.00
CA THR A 118 -13.91 7.90 -8.09
C THR A 118 -13.02 7.65 -9.32
N TYR A 119 -13.59 7.82 -10.49
CA TYR A 119 -12.84 7.53 -11.71
C TYR A 119 -11.60 8.41 -11.87
N ASN A 120 -11.54 9.57 -11.21
CA ASN A 120 -10.37 10.45 -11.27
C ASN A 120 -9.39 10.21 -10.12
N PHE A 121 -9.66 9.28 -9.24
CA PHE A 121 -8.88 9.10 -8.03
C PHE A 121 -7.45 8.69 -8.33
N ASN A 122 -7.25 7.79 -9.30
CA ASN A 122 -5.91 7.32 -9.61
C ASN A 122 -5.00 8.44 -10.08
N SER A 123 -5.53 9.41 -10.85
CA SER A 123 -4.74 10.56 -11.27
C SER A 123 -4.28 11.40 -10.08
N LYS A 124 -5.15 11.62 -9.10
CA LYS A 124 -4.80 12.37 -7.89
C LYS A 124 -3.77 11.63 -7.06
N ILE A 125 -3.89 10.33 -6.93
CA ILE A 125 -2.93 9.52 -6.19
C ILE A 125 -1.58 9.54 -6.89
N LYS A 126 -1.54 9.43 -8.20
CA LYS A 126 -0.29 9.52 -8.96
C LYS A 126 0.38 10.87 -8.78
N LYS A 127 -0.39 11.96 -8.77
CA LYS A 127 0.15 13.29 -8.49
C LYS A 127 0.74 13.39 -7.10
N PHE A 128 0.07 12.80 -6.12
CA PHE A 128 0.58 12.77 -4.76
C PHE A 128 1.92 12.04 -4.69
N TYR A 129 2.00 10.85 -5.27
CA TYR A 129 3.23 10.08 -5.26
C TYR A 129 4.35 10.79 -6.03
N ASN A 130 4.02 11.42 -7.15
CA ASN A 130 5.02 12.20 -7.88
C ASN A 130 5.59 13.33 -7.03
N SER A 131 4.73 14.02 -6.30
CA SER A 131 5.15 15.09 -5.40
C SER A 131 6.09 14.58 -4.32
N VAL A 132 5.76 13.43 -3.72
CA VAL A 132 6.60 12.84 -2.69
C VAL A 132 7.93 12.36 -3.26
N MET A 133 7.92 11.78 -4.44
CA MET A 133 9.15 11.33 -5.11
C MET A 133 10.09 12.50 -5.37
N VAL A 134 9.55 13.61 -5.85
CA VAL A 134 10.36 14.82 -6.09
C VAL A 134 10.94 15.34 -4.78
N ARG A 135 10.14 15.39 -3.73
CA ARG A 135 10.63 15.82 -2.42
C ARG A 135 11.71 14.89 -1.89
N SER A 136 11.51 13.58 -2.07
CA SER A 136 12.49 12.60 -1.65
C SER A 136 13.83 12.82 -2.33
N ASP A 137 13.80 13.05 -3.62
CA ASP A 137 15.02 13.32 -4.40
C ASP A 137 15.69 14.61 -3.98
N SER A 138 14.91 15.64 -3.68
CA SER A 138 15.47 16.93 -3.29
C SER A 138 16.03 16.91 -1.86
N VAL A 139 15.53 16.05 -1.00
CA VAL A 139 16.01 15.94 0.38
C VAL A 139 17.25 15.08 0.46
N SER A 140 17.32 14.07 -0.37
CA SER A 140 18.48 13.21 -0.38
C SER A 140 19.66 13.88 -1.07
#